data_83e0beb5a7a01735d8c163a1bda3066a
#
_entry.id   83e0beb5a7a01735d8c163a1bda3066a
#
_cell.length_a   1.000
_cell.length_b   1.000
_cell.length_c   1.000
_cell.angle_alpha   90.00
_cell.angle_beta   90.00
_cell.angle_gamma   90.00
#
_symmetry.space_group_name_H-M   'P 1'
#
loop_
_entity.id
_entity.type
_entity.pdbx_description
1 polymer ?
#
loop_
_entity_poly.entity_id
_entity_poly.type
_entity_poly.pdbx_seq_one_letter_code
_entity_poly.pdbx_strand_id
1 'polypeptide(L)'
;MKILLTTVAFITAGTAYANDEVMKLQKDPNNWAMQLGDYSGKRYSPLDQINTQNVKDLRVDWSFSTGVLRGHEGGPLVIGDVMYVHTPFPNIVYALSIPEKGRILWKYEPRQDPNVIPVMCCDTVNRGVTYADGKIFLAQADNTLVALDAKTGEEVWKVKNGDHAKGETLTANPVVVKDKIFVGISGGEFGVRGHLTAYDIKDGKQIWRAYSTGPDADVKIDPQKTTMLGKPIGDRDLGVSTWNGDEWKIGGGTTWGWYTYDPELNLIYYGTGNPGTWNPAQRAKDGKREGSDNKWSMSIFARDADTGEVKWVYQKTPFDEWDYDGVNENILADITVKGKQVKALVNFDRNGFVYTLDRATGELLVAEKYDPTVNWATHVDMKTGRPAVNEKYSTFANGPDTNSEGICPAALGTKDQQPASFSPDTGLFYVPTNHICMDYEPFEVAYSAGQPYVGATLSMYPAPNSHGGMGNFIAYDAAEGKIVWSKPEAFAVWSGALTTKGGVAFYGTLEGFLVAVDMKDGKELYRFKTPSGIIGNVNTFVADGKQHIAVLSGIGGWAGIGLAAGLNDPHAGLGAVGAHASLGQYTNLGGVLTVFTLPD
;
A
#
# COMPACT_ATOMS: atom_id res chain seq x y z
N MET A 1 45.01 55.84 -1.03
CA MET A 1 44.63 54.68 -0.24
C MET A 1 43.27 54.18 -0.80
N LYS A 2 43.31 53.18 -1.71
CA LYS A 2 42.08 52.63 -2.32
C LYS A 2 41.67 51.42 -1.48
N ILE A 3 40.50 51.50 -0.87
CA ILE A 3 39.88 50.38 -0.15
C ILE A 3 39.19 49.48 -1.15
N LEU A 4 39.69 48.24 -1.31
CA LEU A 4 38.98 47.18 -2.05
C LEU A 4 37.91 46.60 -1.13
N LEU A 5 36.66 46.79 -1.45
CA LEU A 5 35.56 46.01 -0.84
C LEU A 5 35.44 44.68 -1.58
N THR A 6 35.81 43.61 -0.88
CA THR A 6 35.56 42.23 -1.33
C THR A 6 34.15 41.83 -0.90
N THR A 7 33.24 41.72 -1.89
CA THR A 7 31.90 41.15 -1.66
C THR A 7 32.02 39.65 -1.55
N VAL A 8 31.82 39.11 -0.35
CA VAL A 8 31.68 37.68 -0.11
C VAL A 8 30.23 37.31 -0.44
N ALA A 9 30.02 36.62 -1.55
CA ALA A 9 28.75 36.02 -1.88
C ALA A 9 28.56 34.79 -0.98
N PHE A 10 27.67 34.85 0.00
CA PHE A 10 27.16 33.68 0.70
C PHE A 10 26.27 32.90 -0.27
N ILE A 11 26.78 31.80 -0.82
CA ILE A 11 25.96 30.78 -1.44
C ILE A 11 25.29 30.04 -0.28
N THR A 12 24.06 30.38 0.05
CA THR A 12 23.21 29.52 0.86
C THR A 12 22.93 28.27 0.03
N ALA A 13 23.63 27.19 0.31
CA ALA A 13 23.22 25.87 -0.13
C ALA A 13 21.84 25.63 0.47
N GLY A 14 20.79 25.83 -0.29
CA GLY A 14 19.44 25.42 0.09
C GLY A 14 19.48 23.91 0.31
N THR A 15 19.19 23.47 1.51
CA THR A 15 18.96 22.05 1.78
C THR A 15 17.77 21.63 0.95
N ALA A 16 17.99 20.80 -0.08
CA ALA A 16 16.92 20.18 -0.85
C ALA A 16 16.13 19.26 0.11
N TYR A 17 14.88 19.63 0.39
CA TYR A 17 14.00 18.88 1.31
C TYR A 17 13.32 17.68 0.65
N ALA A 18 13.37 17.57 -0.69
CA ALA A 18 12.81 16.49 -1.49
C ALA A 18 13.60 16.38 -2.81
N ASN A 19 13.26 15.42 -3.68
CA ASN A 19 13.79 15.40 -5.04
C ASN A 19 13.12 16.53 -5.83
N ASP A 20 13.90 17.50 -6.30
CA ASP A 20 13.40 18.75 -6.91
C ASP A 20 12.63 18.48 -8.22
N GLU A 21 13.08 17.51 -9.02
CA GLU A 21 12.40 17.12 -10.26
C GLU A 21 11.04 16.50 -9.96
N VAL A 22 10.98 15.53 -9.03
CA VAL A 22 9.72 14.88 -8.62
C VAL A 22 8.76 15.90 -7.99
N MET A 23 9.26 16.83 -7.16
CA MET A 23 8.47 17.92 -6.59
C MET A 23 7.86 18.84 -7.65
N LYS A 24 8.57 19.07 -8.74
CA LYS A 24 8.06 19.86 -9.88
C LYS A 24 7.02 19.06 -10.67
N LEU A 25 7.32 17.80 -10.99
CA LEU A 25 6.43 16.94 -11.77
C LEU A 25 5.09 16.68 -11.08
N GLN A 26 5.08 16.41 -9.78
CA GLN A 26 3.83 16.17 -9.04
C GLN A 26 2.93 17.41 -8.90
N LYS A 27 3.49 18.61 -9.09
CA LYS A 27 2.72 19.88 -9.09
C LYS A 27 2.13 20.21 -10.45
N ASP A 28 2.63 19.61 -11.51
CA ASP A 28 2.11 19.77 -12.86
C ASP A 28 1.02 18.72 -13.13
N PRO A 29 -0.27 19.10 -13.17
CA PRO A 29 -1.37 18.15 -13.31
C PRO A 29 -1.43 17.46 -14.67
N ASN A 30 -0.61 17.89 -15.64
CA ASN A 30 -0.47 17.18 -16.92
C ASN A 30 0.23 15.83 -16.75
N ASN A 31 1.00 15.67 -15.68
CA ASN A 31 1.70 14.43 -15.35
C ASN A 31 0.94 13.61 -14.30
N TRP A 32 1.29 12.32 -14.21
CA TRP A 32 1.02 11.46 -13.08
C TRP A 32 2.34 10.79 -12.68
N ALA A 33 3.15 11.53 -11.92
CA ALA A 33 4.56 11.20 -11.72
C ALA A 33 4.83 10.20 -10.59
N MET A 34 3.86 9.92 -9.75
CA MET A 34 3.96 9.01 -8.59
C MET A 34 2.74 8.10 -8.49
N GLN A 35 2.92 6.86 -8.02
CA GLN A 35 1.80 5.91 -7.87
C GLN A 35 0.70 6.45 -6.94
N LEU A 36 1.07 7.13 -5.87
CA LEU A 36 0.14 7.77 -4.93
C LEU A 36 -0.26 9.21 -5.31
N GLY A 37 0.09 9.67 -6.53
CA GLY A 37 -0.18 11.00 -7.04
C GLY A 37 0.85 12.03 -6.58
N ASP A 38 1.09 12.15 -5.30
CA ASP A 38 2.08 13.03 -4.69
C ASP A 38 2.77 12.37 -3.48
N TYR A 39 3.77 13.02 -2.90
CA TYR A 39 4.44 12.56 -1.68
C TYR A 39 3.51 12.41 -0.48
N SER A 40 2.39 13.13 -0.46
CA SER A 40 1.38 13.05 0.61
C SER A 40 0.42 11.87 0.45
N GLY A 41 0.42 11.21 -0.71
CA GLY A 41 -0.43 10.05 -0.97
C GLY A 41 -1.90 10.37 -1.18
N LYS A 42 -2.24 11.58 -1.62
CA LYS A 42 -3.65 12.01 -1.73
C LYS A 42 -4.40 11.41 -2.90
N ARG A 43 -3.71 11.01 -3.97
CA ARG A 43 -4.35 10.52 -5.21
C ARG A 43 -5.47 11.44 -5.72
N TYR A 44 -5.28 12.73 -5.56
CA TYR A 44 -6.15 13.80 -6.00
C TYR A 44 -5.54 14.53 -7.19
N SER A 45 -6.36 14.89 -8.17
CA SER A 45 -5.97 15.73 -9.30
C SER A 45 -6.76 17.04 -9.33
N PRO A 46 -6.11 18.20 -9.54
CA PRO A 46 -6.78 19.49 -9.72
C PRO A 46 -7.44 19.65 -11.11
N LEU A 47 -7.41 18.64 -11.96
CA LEU A 47 -8.08 18.64 -13.25
C LEU A 47 -9.61 18.57 -13.10
N ASP A 48 -10.34 19.31 -13.94
CA ASP A 48 -11.80 19.45 -13.89
C ASP A 48 -12.48 19.42 -15.28
N GLN A 49 -11.74 19.13 -16.36
CA GLN A 49 -12.35 18.97 -17.69
C GLN A 49 -13.36 17.80 -17.68
N ILE A 50 -13.01 16.68 -17.04
CA ILE A 50 -13.93 15.58 -16.76
C ILE A 50 -14.60 15.87 -15.41
N ASN A 51 -15.93 16.01 -15.42
CA ASN A 51 -16.71 16.44 -14.27
C ASN A 51 -18.05 15.68 -14.16
N THR A 52 -18.83 15.96 -13.14
CA THR A 52 -20.09 15.27 -12.85
C THR A 52 -21.14 15.35 -13.97
N GLN A 53 -21.05 16.32 -14.89
CA GLN A 53 -22.02 16.50 -15.98
C GLN A 53 -21.65 15.71 -17.24
N ASN A 54 -20.34 15.56 -17.53
CA ASN A 54 -19.84 15.00 -18.78
C ASN A 54 -19.12 13.66 -18.64
N VAL A 55 -18.81 13.20 -17.43
CA VAL A 55 -18.12 11.91 -17.21
C VAL A 55 -18.86 10.72 -17.84
N LYS A 56 -20.18 10.79 -17.99
CA LYS A 56 -21.03 9.80 -18.67
C LYS A 56 -20.68 9.65 -20.17
N ASP A 57 -20.02 10.64 -20.76
CA ASP A 57 -19.65 10.67 -22.17
C ASP A 57 -18.23 10.17 -22.42
N LEU A 58 -17.51 9.71 -21.36
CA LEU A 58 -16.20 9.09 -21.50
C LEU A 58 -16.23 7.90 -22.45
N ARG A 59 -15.23 7.83 -23.31
CA ARG A 59 -15.00 6.71 -24.23
C ARG A 59 -13.53 6.32 -24.26
N VAL A 60 -13.28 5.09 -24.68
CA VAL A 60 -11.91 4.60 -24.92
C VAL A 60 -11.28 5.41 -26.05
N ASP A 61 -10.13 5.98 -25.79
CA ASP A 61 -9.29 6.61 -26.79
C ASP A 61 -8.35 5.57 -27.43
N TRP A 62 -7.63 4.81 -26.61
CA TRP A 62 -6.78 3.71 -27.04
C TRP A 62 -6.60 2.68 -25.93
N SER A 63 -6.02 1.53 -26.28
CA SER A 63 -5.67 0.47 -25.35
C SER A 63 -4.35 -0.18 -25.74
N PHE A 64 -3.71 -0.82 -24.74
CA PHE A 64 -2.44 -1.53 -24.91
C PHE A 64 -2.44 -2.85 -24.14
N SER A 65 -2.12 -3.96 -24.80
CA SER A 65 -1.96 -5.26 -24.13
C SER A 65 -0.55 -5.40 -23.57
N THR A 66 -0.43 -5.70 -22.29
CA THR A 66 0.87 -5.92 -21.63
C THR A 66 1.49 -7.28 -21.98
N GLY A 67 0.69 -8.22 -22.50
CA GLY A 67 1.14 -9.58 -22.79
C GLY A 67 1.28 -10.49 -21.56
N VAL A 68 0.90 -10.02 -20.36
CA VAL A 68 0.98 -10.78 -19.11
C VAL A 68 -0.43 -10.99 -18.55
N LEU A 69 -0.83 -12.25 -18.34
CA LEU A 69 -2.15 -12.66 -17.87
C LEU A 69 -2.13 -12.95 -16.37
N ARG A 70 -1.91 -11.92 -15.56
CA ARG A 70 -1.84 -11.97 -14.09
C ARG A 70 -2.36 -10.69 -13.47
N GLY A 71 -2.40 -10.62 -12.15
CA GLY A 71 -2.87 -9.47 -11.39
C GLY A 71 -2.03 -8.20 -11.61
N HIS A 72 -2.61 -7.17 -12.22
CA HIS A 72 -1.98 -5.87 -12.46
C HIS A 72 -2.37 -4.90 -11.34
N GLU A 73 -1.56 -4.83 -10.29
CA GLU A 73 -1.64 -3.80 -9.25
C GLU A 73 -0.89 -2.52 -9.69
N GLY A 74 -1.10 -1.40 -8.98
CA GLY A 74 -0.52 -0.12 -9.38
C GLY A 74 -1.17 0.49 -10.61
N GLY A 75 -0.52 1.47 -11.21
CA GLY A 75 -1.01 2.18 -12.40
C GLY A 75 0.15 2.70 -13.25
N PRO A 76 -0.11 3.20 -14.46
CA PRO A 76 0.92 3.78 -15.30
C PRO A 76 1.44 5.08 -14.69
N LEU A 77 2.72 5.43 -14.93
CA LEU A 77 3.21 6.78 -14.73
C LEU A 77 3.13 7.55 -16.04
N VAL A 78 2.90 8.86 -15.94
CA VAL A 78 2.90 9.77 -17.09
C VAL A 78 3.87 10.92 -16.82
N ILE A 79 4.89 11.05 -17.67
CA ILE A 79 5.92 12.09 -17.63
C ILE A 79 6.00 12.72 -19.02
N GLY A 80 5.43 13.90 -19.18
CA GLY A 80 5.29 14.54 -20.50
C GLY A 80 4.52 13.64 -21.48
N ASP A 81 5.09 13.37 -22.64
CA ASP A 81 4.48 12.55 -23.69
C ASP A 81 4.74 11.04 -23.56
N VAL A 82 5.34 10.60 -22.45
CA VAL A 82 5.69 9.19 -22.23
C VAL A 82 4.89 8.60 -21.08
N MET A 83 4.29 7.44 -21.34
CA MET A 83 3.64 6.62 -20.33
C MET A 83 4.49 5.39 -20.02
N TYR A 84 4.83 5.20 -18.75
CA TYR A 84 5.56 4.03 -18.27
C TYR A 84 4.60 3.02 -17.66
N VAL A 85 4.58 1.80 -18.21
CA VAL A 85 3.69 0.71 -17.81
C VAL A 85 4.51 -0.46 -17.31
N HIS A 86 4.20 -0.95 -16.13
CA HIS A 86 4.82 -2.13 -15.53
C HIS A 86 3.87 -3.33 -15.57
N THR A 87 4.42 -4.53 -15.39
CA THR A 87 3.63 -5.76 -15.27
C THR A 87 3.93 -6.49 -13.95
N PRO A 88 3.04 -7.38 -13.49
CA PRO A 88 3.41 -8.41 -12.54
C PRO A 88 4.58 -9.25 -13.09
N PHE A 89 5.06 -10.28 -12.35
CA PHE A 89 6.09 -11.15 -12.90
C PHE A 89 5.78 -11.54 -14.37
N PRO A 90 6.74 -11.40 -15.28
CA PRO A 90 8.18 -11.23 -15.09
C PRO A 90 8.67 -9.78 -14.91
N ASN A 91 7.83 -8.83 -14.54
CA ASN A 91 8.15 -7.42 -14.27
C ASN A 91 8.66 -6.66 -15.52
N ILE A 92 7.93 -6.81 -16.62
CA ILE A 92 8.21 -6.05 -17.83
C ILE A 92 7.91 -4.57 -17.60
N VAL A 93 8.73 -3.68 -18.13
CA VAL A 93 8.46 -2.25 -18.21
C VAL A 93 8.41 -1.81 -19.66
N TYR A 94 7.36 -1.09 -20.01
CA TYR A 94 7.20 -0.45 -21.31
C TYR A 94 7.25 1.07 -21.14
N ALA A 95 7.93 1.75 -22.07
CA ALA A 95 7.71 3.16 -22.32
C ALA A 95 6.88 3.31 -23.60
N LEU A 96 5.74 3.97 -23.48
CA LEU A 96 4.77 4.14 -24.55
C LEU A 96 4.66 5.61 -24.94
N SER A 97 4.61 5.91 -26.23
CA SER A 97 4.30 7.24 -26.77
C SER A 97 2.82 7.51 -26.61
N ILE A 98 2.45 8.57 -25.87
CA ILE A 98 1.06 8.99 -25.70
C ILE A 98 0.51 9.60 -27.00
N PRO A 99 1.22 10.54 -27.69
CA PRO A 99 0.76 11.09 -28.96
C PRO A 99 0.53 10.04 -30.06
N GLU A 100 1.28 8.94 -30.01
CA GLU A 100 1.13 7.83 -30.95
C GLU A 100 0.30 6.67 -30.40
N LYS A 101 -0.53 6.95 -29.40
CA LYS A 101 -1.55 6.06 -28.83
C LYS A 101 -1.01 4.68 -28.45
N GLY A 102 0.09 4.66 -27.69
CA GLY A 102 0.67 3.44 -27.13
C GLY A 102 1.73 2.78 -28.01
N ARG A 103 2.32 3.51 -29.01
CA ARG A 103 3.51 2.98 -29.70
C ARG A 103 4.64 2.74 -28.70
N ILE A 104 5.22 1.55 -28.71
CA ILE A 104 6.34 1.18 -27.83
C ILE A 104 7.58 1.96 -28.24
N LEU A 105 8.10 2.77 -27.31
CA LEU A 105 9.40 3.45 -27.45
C LEU A 105 10.53 2.51 -27.09
N TRP A 106 10.40 1.82 -25.97
CA TRP A 106 11.28 0.75 -25.53
C TRP A 106 10.54 -0.23 -24.61
N LYS A 107 11.12 -1.43 -24.47
CA LYS A 107 10.66 -2.50 -23.58
C LYS A 107 11.87 -3.03 -22.80
N TYR A 108 11.74 -3.11 -21.49
CA TYR A 108 12.66 -3.82 -20.62
C TYR A 108 12.00 -5.10 -20.11
N GLU A 109 12.66 -6.23 -20.26
CA GLU A 109 12.18 -7.53 -19.79
C GLU A 109 13.30 -8.23 -19.03
N PRO A 110 13.26 -8.22 -17.67
CA PRO A 110 14.32 -8.79 -16.86
C PRO A 110 14.33 -10.32 -16.97
N ARG A 111 15.52 -10.88 -16.92
CA ARG A 111 15.69 -12.33 -16.74
C ARG A 111 15.74 -12.61 -15.24
N GLN A 112 14.72 -13.28 -14.74
CA GLN A 112 14.60 -13.65 -13.32
C GLN A 112 14.53 -15.16 -13.18
N ASP A 113 14.94 -15.68 -12.01
CA ASP A 113 14.77 -17.09 -11.67
C ASP A 113 13.27 -17.38 -11.46
N PRO A 114 12.65 -18.29 -12.24
CA PRO A 114 11.24 -18.64 -12.05
C PRO A 114 10.93 -19.31 -10.69
N ASN A 115 11.94 -19.77 -9.96
CA ASN A 115 11.79 -20.29 -8.60
C ASN A 115 11.38 -19.19 -7.60
N VAL A 116 11.37 -17.92 -8.00
CA VAL A 116 10.77 -16.85 -7.17
C VAL A 116 9.24 -16.98 -7.08
N ILE A 117 8.58 -17.52 -8.09
CA ILE A 117 7.09 -17.60 -8.13
C ILE A 117 6.52 -18.34 -6.91
N PRO A 118 7.00 -19.54 -6.52
CA PRO A 118 6.48 -20.26 -5.35
C PRO A 118 6.68 -19.56 -4.00
N VAL A 119 7.61 -18.61 -3.91
CA VAL A 119 7.89 -17.84 -2.69
C VAL A 119 7.27 -16.43 -2.69
N MET A 120 6.46 -16.11 -3.71
CA MET A 120 5.60 -14.92 -3.71
C MET A 120 4.25 -15.30 -3.14
N CYS A 121 3.92 -14.81 -1.95
CA CYS A 121 2.58 -14.96 -1.42
C CYS A 121 1.57 -14.19 -2.30
N CYS A 122 0.37 -14.74 -2.41
CA CYS A 122 -0.79 -13.94 -2.77
C CYS A 122 -0.78 -13.39 -4.20
N ASP A 123 -0.16 -14.09 -5.15
CA ASP A 123 0.09 -13.76 -6.55
C ASP A 123 1.43 -13.02 -6.80
N THR A 124 1.82 -12.96 -8.06
CA THR A 124 3.10 -12.42 -8.53
C THR A 124 3.03 -10.92 -8.87
N VAL A 125 2.32 -10.17 -8.05
CA VAL A 125 2.02 -8.75 -8.28
C VAL A 125 3.22 -7.82 -8.19
N ASN A 126 3.09 -6.64 -8.81
CA ASN A 126 4.03 -5.52 -8.68
C ASN A 126 3.23 -4.22 -8.61
N ARG A 127 3.55 -3.33 -7.67
CA ARG A 127 2.78 -2.10 -7.40
C ARG A 127 3.27 -0.87 -8.15
N GLY A 128 4.26 -1.03 -9.03
CA GLY A 128 4.64 0.06 -9.92
C GLY A 128 6.12 0.36 -10.01
N VAL A 129 6.42 1.24 -10.93
CA VAL A 129 7.74 1.85 -11.12
C VAL A 129 7.75 3.27 -10.56
N THR A 130 8.95 3.81 -10.35
CA THR A 130 9.16 5.19 -9.89
C THR A 130 10.05 5.92 -10.89
N TYR A 131 9.75 7.17 -11.17
CA TYR A 131 10.57 8.04 -12.00
C TYR A 131 11.29 9.08 -11.13
N ALA A 132 12.57 9.29 -11.36
CA ALA A 132 13.34 10.44 -10.89
C ALA A 132 14.66 10.57 -11.65
N ASP A 133 15.13 11.80 -11.83
CA ASP A 133 16.45 12.14 -12.42
C ASP A 133 16.73 11.40 -13.73
N GLY A 134 15.71 11.35 -14.62
CA GLY A 134 15.80 10.68 -15.91
C GLY A 134 15.95 9.16 -15.84
N LYS A 135 15.57 8.53 -14.73
CA LYS A 135 15.61 7.08 -14.51
C LYS A 135 14.25 6.52 -14.15
N ILE A 136 14.04 5.26 -14.51
CA ILE A 136 12.92 4.44 -14.03
C ILE A 136 13.48 3.40 -13.05
N PHE A 137 12.91 3.35 -11.86
CA PHE A 137 13.29 2.38 -10.83
C PHE A 137 12.22 1.31 -10.72
N LEU A 138 12.64 0.05 -10.76
CA LEU A 138 11.80 -1.13 -10.68
C LEU A 138 12.29 -2.05 -9.57
N ALA A 139 11.38 -2.44 -8.69
CA ALA A 139 11.60 -3.51 -7.73
C ALA A 139 11.13 -4.85 -8.36
N GLN A 140 12.07 -5.75 -8.66
CA GLN A 140 11.79 -7.03 -9.30
C GLN A 140 11.43 -8.10 -8.25
N ALA A 141 10.62 -9.06 -8.64
CA ALA A 141 10.16 -10.15 -7.77
C ALA A 141 11.32 -10.90 -7.07
N ASP A 142 12.42 -11.14 -7.79
CA ASP A 142 13.63 -11.82 -7.30
C ASP A 142 14.49 -10.99 -6.32
N ASN A 143 13.91 -9.94 -5.79
CA ASN A 143 14.53 -9.01 -4.84
C ASN A 143 15.69 -8.19 -5.42
N THR A 144 15.63 -7.89 -6.71
CA THR A 144 16.54 -6.96 -7.38
C THR A 144 15.89 -5.59 -7.52
N LEU A 145 16.55 -4.54 -7.05
CA LEU A 145 16.22 -3.16 -7.40
C LEU A 145 17.07 -2.75 -8.60
N VAL A 146 16.43 -2.28 -9.68
CA VAL A 146 17.10 -1.85 -10.90
C VAL A 146 16.73 -0.41 -11.24
N ALA A 147 17.71 0.34 -11.74
CA ALA A 147 17.53 1.65 -12.35
C ALA A 147 17.74 1.53 -13.86
N LEU A 148 16.76 1.99 -14.63
CA LEU A 148 16.79 2.04 -16.08
C LEU A 148 16.91 3.49 -16.55
N ASP A 149 17.62 3.74 -17.63
CA ASP A 149 17.54 5.03 -18.31
C ASP A 149 16.12 5.24 -18.85
N ALA A 150 15.47 6.34 -18.50
CA ALA A 150 14.08 6.59 -18.85
C ALA A 150 13.84 6.79 -20.35
N LYS A 151 14.87 7.15 -21.14
CA LYS A 151 14.78 7.36 -22.59
C LYS A 151 15.03 6.10 -23.39
N THR A 152 15.92 5.22 -22.91
CA THR A 152 16.39 4.06 -23.68
C THR A 152 15.92 2.71 -23.10
N GLY A 153 15.57 2.65 -21.80
CA GLY A 153 15.26 1.41 -21.10
C GLY A 153 16.49 0.55 -20.75
N GLU A 154 17.70 1.06 -20.97
CA GLU A 154 18.93 0.35 -20.64
C GLU A 154 19.19 0.36 -19.13
N GLU A 155 19.75 -0.74 -18.59
CA GLU A 155 20.15 -0.82 -17.19
C GLU A 155 21.28 0.17 -16.88
N VAL A 156 21.04 1.08 -15.93
CA VAL A 156 22.07 1.99 -15.39
C VAL A 156 22.84 1.31 -14.26
N TRP A 157 22.10 0.72 -13.32
CA TRP A 157 22.63 -0.09 -12.24
C TRP A 157 21.54 -1.03 -11.69
N LYS A 158 21.98 -2.07 -10.96
CA LYS A 158 21.09 -2.95 -10.21
C LYS A 158 21.76 -3.46 -8.95
N VAL A 159 20.97 -3.76 -7.93
CA VAL A 159 21.42 -4.26 -6.62
C VAL A 159 20.44 -5.27 -6.06
N LYS A 160 20.95 -6.29 -5.37
CA LYS A 160 20.12 -7.21 -4.59
C LYS A 160 19.76 -6.57 -3.25
N ASN A 161 18.45 -6.51 -2.95
CA ASN A 161 17.94 -6.07 -1.66
C ASN A 161 17.76 -7.23 -0.67
N GLY A 162 17.68 -8.47 -1.17
CA GLY A 162 17.55 -9.69 -0.40
C GLY A 162 17.73 -10.95 -1.27
N ASP A 163 17.36 -12.11 -0.72
CA ASP A 163 17.56 -13.44 -1.31
C ASP A 163 16.22 -14.18 -1.43
N HIS A 164 15.69 -14.30 -2.66
CA HIS A 164 14.41 -14.98 -2.90
C HIS A 164 14.45 -16.48 -2.52
N ALA A 165 15.63 -17.12 -2.50
CA ALA A 165 15.75 -18.50 -2.01
C ALA A 165 15.38 -18.66 -0.53
N LYS A 166 15.34 -17.55 0.22
CA LYS A 166 14.90 -17.48 1.62
C LYS A 166 13.47 -16.98 1.79
N GLY A 167 12.75 -16.77 0.67
CA GLY A 167 11.42 -16.16 0.68
C GLY A 167 11.39 -14.64 0.65
N GLU A 168 12.55 -13.98 0.54
CA GLU A 168 12.66 -12.54 0.45
C GLU A 168 12.33 -12.06 -0.97
N THR A 169 11.21 -11.38 -1.16
CA THR A 169 10.72 -10.91 -2.46
C THR A 169 10.40 -9.42 -2.46
N LEU A 170 10.14 -8.84 -3.64
CA LEU A 170 9.72 -7.45 -3.78
C LEU A 170 8.42 -7.36 -4.59
N THR A 171 7.43 -6.69 -4.01
CA THR A 171 6.15 -6.36 -4.65
C THR A 171 5.81 -4.88 -4.53
N ALA A 172 6.51 -4.14 -3.67
CA ALA A 172 6.28 -2.73 -3.39
C ALA A 172 6.72 -1.83 -4.54
N ASN A 173 6.08 -0.68 -4.67
CA ASN A 173 6.59 0.44 -5.44
C ASN A 173 7.67 1.17 -4.63
N PRO A 174 8.91 1.29 -5.14
CA PRO A 174 9.94 2.11 -4.48
C PRO A 174 9.57 3.60 -4.51
N VAL A 175 10.13 4.40 -3.61
CA VAL A 175 9.94 5.85 -3.61
C VAL A 175 11.28 6.58 -3.57
N VAL A 176 11.42 7.63 -4.39
CA VAL A 176 12.59 8.50 -4.37
C VAL A 176 12.32 9.71 -3.50
N VAL A 177 13.21 9.97 -2.54
CA VAL A 177 13.23 11.17 -1.70
C VAL A 177 14.64 11.74 -1.70
N LYS A 178 14.81 12.97 -2.13
CA LYS A 178 16.12 13.61 -2.33
C LYS A 178 16.98 12.80 -3.32
N ASP A 179 18.14 12.36 -2.87
CA ASP A 179 19.13 11.57 -3.58
C ASP A 179 19.05 10.06 -3.26
N LYS A 180 17.97 9.63 -2.60
CA LYS A 180 17.79 8.25 -2.12
C LYS A 180 16.56 7.60 -2.71
N ILE A 181 16.64 6.29 -2.95
CA ILE A 181 15.49 5.46 -3.25
C ILE A 181 15.26 4.49 -2.10
N PHE A 182 14.02 4.41 -1.66
CA PHE A 182 13.57 3.58 -0.55
C PHE A 182 12.83 2.37 -1.09
N VAL A 183 13.19 1.21 -0.58
CA VAL A 183 12.51 -0.04 -0.89
C VAL A 183 12.41 -0.92 0.35
N GLY A 184 11.25 -1.53 0.53
CA GLY A 184 11.00 -2.47 1.62
C GLY A 184 11.32 -3.91 1.23
N ILE A 185 10.56 -4.83 1.84
CA ILE A 185 10.68 -6.27 1.58
C ILE A 185 9.35 -6.97 1.82
N SER A 186 9.07 -8.02 1.06
CA SER A 186 7.94 -8.94 1.24
C SER A 186 8.45 -10.30 1.73
N GLY A 187 7.54 -11.19 2.12
CA GLY A 187 7.84 -12.57 2.50
C GLY A 187 7.60 -12.89 3.97
N GLY A 188 6.69 -12.15 4.65
CA GLY A 188 6.31 -12.44 6.03
C GLY A 188 5.89 -13.89 6.24
N GLU A 189 5.19 -14.47 5.28
CA GLU A 189 4.72 -15.87 5.24
C GLU A 189 5.84 -16.91 5.10
N PHE A 190 7.07 -16.46 4.89
CA PHE A 190 8.29 -17.27 4.80
C PHE A 190 9.27 -16.99 5.94
N GLY A 191 8.83 -16.29 6.99
CA GLY A 191 9.69 -15.93 8.12
C GLY A 191 10.74 -14.88 7.78
N VAL A 192 10.45 -14.00 6.83
CA VAL A 192 11.33 -12.89 6.47
C VAL A 192 11.24 -11.80 7.54
N ARG A 193 12.39 -11.36 8.04
CA ARG A 193 12.48 -10.20 8.94
C ARG A 193 12.33 -8.91 8.15
N GLY A 194 11.26 -8.17 8.39
CA GLY A 194 10.94 -6.93 7.69
C GLY A 194 12.01 -5.85 7.85
N HIS A 195 12.21 -5.07 6.78
CA HIS A 195 13.11 -3.91 6.80
C HIS A 195 12.74 -2.90 5.72
N LEU A 196 13.18 -1.66 5.90
CA LEU A 196 13.23 -0.62 4.88
C LEU A 196 14.70 -0.27 4.60
N THR A 197 15.06 -0.17 3.32
CA THR A 197 16.43 0.16 2.91
C THR A 197 16.45 1.40 2.03
N ALA A 198 17.38 2.29 2.27
CA ALA A 198 17.69 3.46 1.44
C ALA A 198 18.95 3.19 0.61
N TYR A 199 18.86 3.41 -0.70
CA TYR A 199 19.96 3.34 -1.65
C TYR A 199 20.20 4.69 -2.31
N ASP A 200 21.43 4.98 -2.71
CA ASP A 200 21.76 6.14 -3.53
C ASP A 200 21.18 5.96 -4.95
N ILE A 201 20.47 6.96 -5.46
CA ILE A 201 19.83 6.89 -6.79
C ILE A 201 20.82 6.89 -7.97
N LYS A 202 22.09 7.26 -7.74
CA LYS A 202 23.10 7.33 -8.80
C LYS A 202 23.71 5.98 -9.11
N ASP A 203 24.01 5.19 -8.07
CA ASP A 203 24.81 3.97 -8.21
C ASP A 203 24.26 2.74 -7.49
N GLY A 204 23.12 2.89 -6.76
CA GLY A 204 22.50 1.80 -6.01
C GLY A 204 23.24 1.39 -4.73
N LYS A 205 24.19 2.21 -4.25
CA LYS A 205 24.89 1.93 -3.01
C LYS A 205 23.94 2.06 -1.80
N GLN A 206 23.93 1.03 -0.95
CA GLN A 206 23.14 1.08 0.29
C GLN A 206 23.66 2.20 1.22
N ILE A 207 22.75 3.09 1.63
CA ILE A 207 23.04 4.17 2.57
C ILE A 207 22.74 3.71 4.00
N TRP A 208 21.52 3.18 4.21
CA TRP A 208 21.12 2.58 5.47
C TRP A 208 20.06 1.50 5.27
N ARG A 209 19.96 0.61 6.23
CA ARG A 209 18.87 -0.36 6.39
C ARG A 209 18.37 -0.31 7.82
N ALA A 210 17.06 -0.35 8.01
CA ALA A 210 16.42 -0.37 9.32
C ALA A 210 15.39 -1.50 9.37
N TYR A 211 15.50 -2.36 10.36
CA TYR A 211 14.61 -3.50 10.55
C TYR A 211 13.31 -3.10 11.27
N SER A 212 12.28 -3.91 11.12
CA SER A 212 10.99 -3.72 11.80
C SER A 212 10.96 -4.37 13.19
N THR A 213 11.77 -5.39 13.43
CA THR A 213 11.84 -6.18 14.67
C THR A 213 13.27 -6.27 15.14
N GLY A 214 13.51 -6.67 16.41
CA GLY A 214 14.83 -6.89 16.96
C GLY A 214 15.34 -5.75 17.84
N PRO A 215 16.66 -5.71 18.12
CA PRO A 215 17.28 -4.71 18.98
C PRO A 215 17.07 -3.27 18.48
N ASP A 216 17.01 -2.32 19.40
CA ASP A 216 16.85 -0.88 19.09
C ASP A 216 17.89 -0.38 18.08
N ALA A 217 19.11 -0.91 18.11
CA ALA A 217 20.17 -0.56 17.16
C ALA A 217 19.82 -0.95 15.72
N ASP A 218 19.18 -2.10 15.51
CA ASP A 218 18.76 -2.58 14.19
C ASP A 218 17.51 -1.83 13.70
N VAL A 219 16.56 -1.56 14.61
CA VAL A 219 15.33 -0.82 14.33
C VAL A 219 15.60 0.68 14.19
N LYS A 220 16.76 1.16 14.66
CA LYS A 220 17.16 2.58 14.75
C LYS A 220 16.21 3.39 15.63
N ILE A 221 15.87 2.84 16.79
CA ILE A 221 15.11 3.48 17.87
C ILE A 221 16.08 4.01 18.94
N ASP A 222 15.86 5.25 19.35
CA ASP A 222 16.42 5.80 20.60
C ASP A 222 15.27 5.92 21.61
N PRO A 223 15.16 5.06 22.63
CA PRO A 223 14.02 5.04 23.54
C PRO A 223 13.76 6.35 24.28
N GLN A 224 14.76 7.21 24.38
CA GLN A 224 14.64 8.51 25.05
C GLN A 224 14.14 9.63 24.11
N LYS A 225 14.27 9.43 22.78
CA LYS A 225 13.89 10.42 21.75
C LYS A 225 12.73 9.98 20.88
N THR A 226 12.70 8.67 20.56
CA THR A 226 11.59 8.10 19.78
C THR A 226 10.31 8.10 20.62
N THR A 227 9.23 8.62 20.05
CA THR A 227 7.94 8.68 20.76
C THR A 227 6.95 7.63 20.27
N MET A 228 6.06 7.23 21.16
CA MET A 228 4.83 6.50 20.89
C MET A 228 3.68 7.27 21.57
N LEU A 229 2.63 7.60 20.79
CA LEU A 229 1.50 8.42 21.27
C LEU A 229 1.95 9.77 21.89
N GLY A 230 2.97 10.39 21.27
CA GLY A 230 3.52 11.68 21.72
C GLY A 230 4.42 11.64 22.96
N LYS A 231 4.76 10.46 23.48
CA LYS A 231 5.61 10.28 24.67
C LYS A 231 6.83 9.41 24.34
N PRO A 232 8.02 9.67 24.92
CA PRO A 232 9.17 8.78 24.77
C PRO A 232 8.82 7.34 25.13
N ILE A 233 9.35 6.38 24.37
CA ILE A 233 9.11 4.94 24.60
C ILE A 233 9.63 4.52 25.98
N GLY A 234 10.81 4.99 26.37
CA GLY A 234 11.44 4.74 27.68
C GLY A 234 12.11 3.38 27.78
N ASP A 235 11.42 2.30 27.43
CA ASP A 235 11.93 0.94 27.52
C ASP A 235 12.82 0.59 26.32
N ARG A 236 13.87 -0.21 26.58
CA ARG A 236 14.85 -0.64 25.55
C ARG A 236 14.48 -1.98 24.95
N ASP A 237 14.91 -2.15 23.70
CA ASP A 237 14.86 -3.42 22.96
C ASP A 237 13.48 -4.08 22.98
N LEU A 238 12.41 -3.28 22.89
CA LEU A 238 11.03 -3.78 22.83
C LEU A 238 10.79 -4.69 21.62
N GLY A 239 11.55 -4.49 20.53
CA GLY A 239 11.53 -5.37 19.35
C GLY A 239 12.11 -6.76 19.60
N VAL A 240 12.73 -6.99 20.77
CA VAL A 240 13.21 -8.29 21.26
C VAL A 240 12.37 -8.76 22.44
N SER A 241 12.23 -7.91 23.44
CA SER A 241 11.67 -8.29 24.75
C SER A 241 10.16 -8.61 24.70
N THR A 242 9.46 -8.25 23.63
CA THR A 242 8.05 -8.55 23.42
C THR A 242 7.80 -9.77 22.53
N TRP A 243 8.82 -10.57 22.28
CA TRP A 243 8.77 -11.79 21.50
C TRP A 243 9.12 -13.02 22.35
N ASN A 244 8.69 -14.19 21.91
CA ASN A 244 9.09 -15.46 22.49
C ASN A 244 10.51 -15.81 22.00
N GLY A 245 11.49 -15.79 22.89
CA GLY A 245 12.87 -16.11 22.54
C GLY A 245 13.39 -15.32 21.33
N ASP A 246 13.84 -16.04 20.32
CA ASP A 246 14.45 -15.49 19.09
C ASP A 246 13.46 -15.35 17.90
N GLU A 247 12.15 -15.54 18.13
CA GLU A 247 11.14 -15.46 17.07
C GLU A 247 11.15 -14.12 16.32
N TRP A 248 11.61 -13.03 16.93
CA TRP A 248 11.78 -11.75 16.26
C TRP A 248 12.75 -11.79 15.04
N LYS A 249 13.65 -12.78 14.96
CA LYS A 249 14.60 -12.96 13.85
C LYS A 249 13.91 -13.41 12.56
N ILE A 250 12.78 -14.07 12.70
CA ILE A 250 11.91 -14.56 11.63
C ILE A 250 10.51 -13.96 11.76
N GLY A 251 10.42 -12.82 12.45
CA GLY A 251 9.18 -12.26 13.00
C GLY A 251 8.32 -11.46 12.04
N GLY A 252 8.54 -11.51 10.73
CA GLY A 252 7.73 -10.74 9.79
C GLY A 252 7.94 -9.23 9.95
N GLY A 253 6.85 -8.46 10.04
CA GLY A 253 6.90 -7.00 10.03
C GLY A 253 7.42 -6.46 8.71
N THR A 254 7.12 -7.13 7.61
CA THR A 254 7.56 -6.78 6.26
C THR A 254 6.95 -5.46 5.79
N THR A 255 7.55 -4.81 4.79
CA THR A 255 7.28 -3.41 4.45
C THR A 255 6.91 -3.27 2.97
N TRP A 256 6.06 -4.18 2.50
CA TRP A 256 5.67 -4.33 1.11
C TRP A 256 4.59 -3.35 0.62
N GLY A 257 4.11 -2.46 1.49
CA GLY A 257 3.05 -1.50 1.18
C GLY A 257 3.55 -0.21 0.54
N TRP A 258 2.94 0.90 0.90
CA TRP A 258 3.17 2.22 0.34
C TRP A 258 4.00 3.11 1.26
N TYR A 259 4.72 4.05 0.65
CA TYR A 259 5.55 5.03 1.37
C TYR A 259 5.08 6.44 1.03
N THR A 260 4.93 7.30 2.06
CA THR A 260 4.65 8.72 1.91
C THR A 260 5.74 9.54 2.61
N TYR A 261 5.86 10.80 2.23
CA TYR A 261 6.95 11.64 2.72
C TYR A 261 6.47 13.07 2.99
N ASP A 262 6.86 13.61 4.13
CA ASP A 262 6.67 15.02 4.47
C ASP A 262 7.99 15.78 4.30
N PRO A 263 8.11 16.66 3.28
CA PRO A 263 9.35 17.41 3.03
C PRO A 263 9.67 18.46 4.10
N GLU A 264 8.68 18.98 4.83
CA GLU A 264 8.90 19.94 5.90
C GLU A 264 9.50 19.30 7.15
N LEU A 265 9.06 18.07 7.46
CA LEU A 265 9.52 17.32 8.62
C LEU A 265 10.71 16.41 8.30
N ASN A 266 11.01 16.18 7.02
CA ASN A 266 11.98 15.19 6.53
C ASN A 266 11.66 13.77 7.01
N LEU A 267 10.38 13.42 7.08
CA LEU A 267 9.92 12.12 7.57
C LEU A 267 9.31 11.28 6.45
N ILE A 268 9.78 10.04 6.34
CA ILE A 268 9.14 8.99 5.54
C ILE A 268 8.23 8.15 6.45
N TYR A 269 7.00 7.91 5.99
CA TYR A 269 5.99 7.14 6.70
C TYR A 269 5.66 5.87 5.95
N TYR A 270 5.56 4.76 6.68
CA TYR A 270 5.18 3.47 6.12
C TYR A 270 4.65 2.53 7.21
N GLY A 271 3.95 1.50 6.78
CA GLY A 271 3.45 0.46 7.67
C GLY A 271 4.32 -0.79 7.67
N THR A 272 4.24 -1.57 8.73
CA THR A 272 4.84 -2.90 8.85
C THR A 272 3.77 -3.97 8.91
N GLY A 273 4.03 -5.10 8.25
CA GLY A 273 3.11 -6.23 8.14
C GLY A 273 2.96 -7.04 9.43
N ASN A 274 2.26 -8.14 9.28
CA ASN A 274 1.94 -9.09 10.35
C ASN A 274 3.19 -9.70 11.01
N PRO A 275 3.09 -10.15 12.26
CA PRO A 275 4.13 -10.96 12.88
C PRO A 275 4.11 -12.40 12.31
N GLY A 276 5.27 -12.97 12.05
CA GLY A 276 5.45 -14.40 11.73
C GLY A 276 5.58 -15.23 13.02
N THR A 277 4.98 -16.40 13.17
CA THR A 277 3.98 -17.04 12.31
C THR A 277 2.58 -16.48 12.57
N TRP A 278 1.58 -16.93 11.80
CA TRP A 278 0.16 -16.62 12.07
C TRP A 278 -0.41 -17.37 13.29
N ASN A 279 0.30 -18.37 13.82
CA ASN A 279 -0.04 -18.99 15.11
C ASN A 279 0.46 -18.12 16.28
N PRO A 280 -0.42 -17.40 16.98
CA PRO A 280 0.00 -16.50 18.04
C PRO A 280 0.61 -17.23 19.25
N ALA A 281 0.26 -18.50 19.45
CA ALA A 281 0.81 -19.29 20.57
C ALA A 281 2.33 -19.50 20.45
N GLN A 282 2.86 -19.62 19.23
CA GLN A 282 4.32 -19.76 19.01
C GLN A 282 5.08 -18.47 19.32
N ARG A 283 4.44 -17.30 19.15
CA ARG A 283 5.03 -15.97 19.37
C ARG A 283 4.80 -15.44 20.78
N ALA A 284 3.94 -16.10 21.55
CA ALA A 284 3.56 -15.66 22.89
C ALA A 284 4.71 -15.84 23.88
N LYS A 285 5.25 -14.74 24.40
CA LYS A 285 6.26 -14.75 25.45
C LYS A 285 5.68 -15.42 26.72
N ASP A 286 6.40 -16.42 27.23
CA ASP A 286 5.96 -17.18 28.41
C ASP A 286 4.52 -17.75 28.26
N GLY A 287 4.04 -17.98 27.04
CA GLY A 287 2.71 -18.49 26.76
C GLY A 287 1.57 -17.53 27.14
N LYS A 288 1.83 -16.22 27.17
CA LYS A 288 0.86 -15.20 27.57
C LYS A 288 0.72 -14.11 26.52
N ARG A 289 -0.48 -13.54 26.37
CA ARG A 289 -0.69 -12.33 25.56
C ARG A 289 -0.02 -11.11 26.18
N GLU A 290 -0.08 -10.96 27.49
CA GLU A 290 0.54 -9.86 28.20
C GLU A 290 2.06 -9.85 28.02
N GLY A 291 2.58 -8.73 27.53
CA GLY A 291 4.02 -8.57 27.21
C GLY A 291 4.45 -9.15 25.87
N SER A 292 3.52 -9.70 25.08
CA SER A 292 3.77 -10.33 23.77
C SER A 292 3.33 -9.44 22.59
N ASP A 293 3.53 -8.14 22.67
CA ASP A 293 3.10 -7.21 21.63
C ASP A 293 3.72 -7.48 20.25
N ASN A 294 4.77 -8.28 20.15
CA ASN A 294 5.53 -8.59 18.95
C ASN A 294 5.97 -7.31 18.20
N LYS A 295 6.58 -6.41 18.93
CA LYS A 295 7.00 -5.11 18.40
C LYS A 295 8.16 -5.27 17.40
N TRP A 296 8.20 -4.52 16.30
CA TRP A 296 7.24 -3.53 15.85
C TRP A 296 6.55 -4.01 14.55
N SER A 297 5.97 -5.19 14.57
CA SER A 297 4.99 -5.59 13.56
C SER A 297 3.73 -4.71 13.68
N MET A 298 2.89 -4.67 12.68
CA MET A 298 1.60 -3.96 12.67
C MET A 298 1.69 -2.46 13.01
N SER A 299 2.81 -1.82 12.69
CA SER A 299 3.13 -0.46 13.14
C SER A 299 3.23 0.53 12.00
N ILE A 300 2.91 1.80 12.28
CA ILE A 300 3.30 2.93 11.45
C ILE A 300 4.62 3.48 11.99
N PHE A 301 5.61 3.60 11.11
CA PHE A 301 6.88 4.26 11.41
C PHE A 301 6.93 5.64 10.75
N ALA A 302 7.42 6.63 11.49
CA ALA A 302 7.91 7.89 10.97
C ALA A 302 9.43 7.94 11.16
N ARG A 303 10.16 7.87 10.05
CA ARG A 303 11.64 7.86 10.07
C ARG A 303 12.22 9.10 9.41
N ASP A 304 13.30 9.59 9.96
CA ASP A 304 14.14 10.56 9.27
C ASP A 304 14.69 9.94 7.97
N ALA A 305 14.44 10.60 6.84
CA ALA A 305 14.77 10.05 5.52
C ALA A 305 16.30 9.97 5.28
N ASP A 306 17.09 10.78 5.96
CA ASP A 306 18.54 10.80 5.79
C ASP A 306 19.26 9.72 6.62
N THR A 307 18.81 9.50 7.86
CA THR A 307 19.49 8.63 8.83
C THR A 307 18.78 7.29 9.06
N GLY A 308 17.49 7.21 8.76
CA GLY A 308 16.64 6.08 9.10
C GLY A 308 16.24 6.00 10.57
N GLU A 309 16.63 6.98 11.42
CA GLU A 309 16.24 7.04 12.82
C GLU A 309 14.72 7.22 12.97
N VAL A 310 14.12 6.52 13.93
CA VAL A 310 12.68 6.61 14.20
C VAL A 310 12.38 7.85 15.03
N LYS A 311 11.54 8.75 14.51
CA LYS A 311 11.02 9.90 15.28
C LYS A 311 9.85 9.47 16.15
N TRP A 312 8.90 8.75 15.56
CA TRP A 312 7.82 8.12 16.31
C TRP A 312 7.39 6.80 15.63
N VAL A 313 6.77 5.95 16.42
CA VAL A 313 6.18 4.69 15.98
C VAL A 313 4.85 4.47 16.71
N TYR A 314 3.86 3.92 16.02
CA TYR A 314 2.57 3.55 16.60
C TYR A 314 2.16 2.15 16.15
N GLN A 315 1.98 1.23 17.10
CA GLN A 315 1.52 -0.13 16.82
C GLN A 315 0.00 -0.20 16.88
N LYS A 316 -0.64 -0.48 15.75
CA LYS A 316 -2.10 -0.48 15.56
C LYS A 316 -2.76 -1.74 16.12
N THR A 317 -2.14 -2.90 15.89
CA THR A 317 -2.63 -4.21 16.35
C THR A 317 -1.52 -4.93 17.12
N PRO A 318 -1.32 -4.61 18.42
CA PRO A 318 -0.37 -5.36 19.24
C PRO A 318 -0.75 -6.84 19.32
N PHE A 319 0.24 -7.73 19.15
CA PHE A 319 0.03 -9.18 19.16
C PHE A 319 -1.05 -9.62 18.15
N ASP A 320 -0.92 -9.20 16.90
CA ASP A 320 -1.87 -9.55 15.84
C ASP A 320 -2.10 -11.07 15.77
N GLU A 321 -3.36 -11.46 15.84
CA GLU A 321 -3.81 -12.85 15.89
C GLU A 321 -4.57 -13.26 14.62
N TRP A 322 -4.67 -12.37 13.61
CA TRP A 322 -5.62 -12.46 12.50
C TRP A 322 -5.01 -12.20 11.12
N ASP A 323 -3.71 -11.89 11.04
CA ASP A 323 -3.04 -11.47 9.81
C ASP A 323 -3.62 -10.17 9.23
N TYR A 324 -3.67 -9.12 10.05
CA TYR A 324 -4.22 -7.83 9.61
C TYR A 324 -3.23 -6.89 8.94
N ASP A 325 -2.00 -7.28 8.74
CA ASP A 325 -0.98 -6.55 7.97
C ASP A 325 -1.10 -5.01 7.97
N GLY A 326 -0.24 -4.33 8.67
CA GLY A 326 -0.36 -2.89 8.87
C GLY A 326 0.25 -2.00 7.77
N VAL A 327 0.34 -2.46 6.53
CA VAL A 327 1.13 -1.83 5.45
C VAL A 327 0.37 -0.84 4.57
N ASN A 328 -0.90 -0.62 4.84
CA ASN A 328 -1.74 0.29 4.07
C ASN A 328 -1.16 1.71 4.03
N GLU A 329 -1.48 2.45 2.98
CA GLU A 329 -0.96 3.81 2.77
C GLU A 329 -1.29 4.75 3.93
N ASN A 330 -0.36 5.67 4.17
CA ASN A 330 -0.52 6.77 5.12
C ASN A 330 -0.77 8.05 4.34
N ILE A 331 -1.99 8.60 4.37
CA ILE A 331 -2.34 9.80 3.64
C ILE A 331 -2.05 11.01 4.51
N LEU A 332 -1.22 11.93 4.01
CA LEU A 332 -0.87 13.16 4.73
C LEU A 332 -1.83 14.28 4.29
N ALA A 333 -2.66 14.74 5.23
CA ALA A 333 -3.64 15.77 4.97
C ALA A 333 -3.69 16.79 6.13
N ASP A 334 -3.87 18.06 5.78
CA ASP A 334 -4.11 19.10 6.78
C ASP A 334 -5.62 19.22 6.97
N ILE A 335 -6.11 18.79 8.13
CA ILE A 335 -7.54 18.71 8.45
C ILE A 335 -7.84 19.36 9.79
N THR A 336 -9.11 19.71 10.01
CA THR A 336 -9.56 20.27 11.30
C THR A 336 -10.13 19.16 12.17
N VAL A 337 -9.45 18.82 13.27
CA VAL A 337 -9.90 17.84 14.26
C VAL A 337 -10.29 18.57 15.54
N LYS A 338 -11.52 18.38 16.01
CA LYS A 338 -12.03 19.04 17.24
C LYS A 338 -11.77 20.56 17.27
N GLY A 339 -11.96 21.22 16.11
CA GLY A 339 -11.79 22.68 15.95
C GLY A 339 -10.35 23.17 15.85
N LYS A 340 -9.35 22.29 15.79
CA LYS A 340 -7.93 22.63 15.62
C LYS A 340 -7.41 22.15 14.27
N GLN A 341 -6.65 22.99 13.58
CA GLN A 341 -5.90 22.58 12.39
C GLN A 341 -4.78 21.62 12.80
N VAL A 342 -4.72 20.47 12.14
CA VAL A 342 -3.75 19.41 12.40
C VAL A 342 -3.08 19.01 11.11
N LYS A 343 -1.77 18.87 11.13
CA LYS A 343 -1.02 18.15 10.10
C LYS A 343 -1.21 16.66 10.35
N ALA A 344 -2.27 16.09 9.78
CA ALA A 344 -2.65 14.71 10.05
C ALA A 344 -1.95 13.70 9.13
N LEU A 345 -1.79 12.50 9.67
CA LEU A 345 -1.58 11.26 8.95
C LEU A 345 -2.85 10.43 9.17
N VAL A 346 -3.50 10.02 8.08
CA VAL A 346 -4.71 9.18 8.13
C VAL A 346 -4.39 7.83 7.50
N ASN A 347 -4.66 6.76 8.24
CA ASN A 347 -4.42 5.39 7.82
C ASN A 347 -5.71 4.58 7.97
N PHE A 348 -6.21 4.05 6.86
CA PHE A 348 -7.30 3.08 6.83
C PHE A 348 -6.70 1.68 6.90
N ASP A 349 -6.68 1.10 8.08
CA ASP A 349 -5.95 -0.14 8.31
C ASP A 349 -6.76 -1.39 7.93
N ARG A 350 -6.05 -2.47 7.59
CA ARG A 350 -6.64 -3.76 7.28
C ARG A 350 -7.52 -4.28 8.41
N ASN A 351 -7.18 -3.97 9.66
CA ASN A 351 -7.92 -4.36 10.86
C ASN A 351 -9.33 -3.75 11.01
N GLY A 352 -9.72 -2.85 10.10
CA GLY A 352 -11.04 -2.23 10.07
C GLY A 352 -11.20 -0.95 10.89
N PHE A 353 -10.12 -0.45 11.47
CA PHE A 353 -10.07 0.86 12.11
C PHE A 353 -9.35 1.87 11.22
N VAL A 354 -9.82 3.11 11.23
CA VAL A 354 -9.08 4.25 10.71
C VAL A 354 -8.38 4.95 11.87
N TYR A 355 -7.14 5.34 11.62
CA TYR A 355 -6.31 6.05 12.59
C TYR A 355 -5.95 7.42 12.03
N THR A 356 -6.32 8.48 12.78
CA THR A 356 -5.91 9.85 12.50
C THR A 356 -4.87 10.27 13.55
N LEU A 357 -3.65 10.50 13.12
CA LEU A 357 -2.53 10.88 13.99
C LEU A 357 -2.01 12.27 13.60
N ASP A 358 -1.44 12.99 14.56
CA ASP A 358 -0.54 14.10 14.27
C ASP A 358 0.75 13.55 13.64
N ARG A 359 1.04 13.91 12.38
CA ARG A 359 2.15 13.31 11.63
C ARG A 359 3.54 13.74 12.10
N ALA A 360 3.63 14.81 12.88
CA ALA A 360 4.90 15.26 13.46
C ALA A 360 5.26 14.49 14.73
N THR A 361 4.25 14.10 15.54
CA THR A 361 4.47 13.59 16.90
C THR A 361 4.02 12.15 17.10
N GLY A 362 3.15 11.64 16.23
CA GLY A 362 2.51 10.33 16.39
C GLY A 362 1.42 10.30 17.44
N GLU A 363 0.91 11.46 17.90
CA GLU A 363 -0.25 11.53 18.80
C GLU A 363 -1.51 11.02 18.11
N LEU A 364 -2.23 10.09 18.75
CA LEU A 364 -3.47 9.53 18.23
C LEU A 364 -4.65 10.49 18.55
N LEU A 365 -5.31 10.98 17.50
CA LEU A 365 -6.37 11.97 17.59
C LEU A 365 -7.77 11.37 17.45
N VAL A 366 -7.92 10.41 16.51
CA VAL A 366 -9.16 9.67 16.23
C VAL A 366 -8.79 8.22 15.91
N ALA A 367 -9.58 7.28 16.42
CA ALA A 367 -9.50 5.87 16.03
C ALA A 367 -10.91 5.27 16.07
N GLU A 368 -11.51 5.06 14.89
CA GLU A 368 -12.88 4.58 14.75
C GLU A 368 -12.98 3.50 13.67
N LYS A 369 -14.02 2.68 13.74
CA LYS A 369 -14.32 1.69 12.71
C LYS A 369 -14.78 2.37 11.43
N TYR A 370 -14.29 1.89 10.28
CA TYR A 370 -14.82 2.32 8.97
C TYR A 370 -15.60 1.19 8.25
N ASP A 371 -15.85 0.10 8.97
CA ASP A 371 -16.78 -0.95 8.62
C ASP A 371 -17.54 -1.41 9.87
N PRO A 372 -18.88 -1.32 9.90
CA PRO A 372 -19.67 -1.71 11.06
C PRO A 372 -19.63 -3.21 11.38
N THR A 373 -19.17 -4.06 10.44
CA THR A 373 -19.07 -5.51 10.65
C THR A 373 -17.87 -5.93 11.50
N VAL A 374 -16.88 -5.06 11.68
CA VAL A 374 -15.66 -5.32 12.47
C VAL A 374 -16.02 -5.75 13.89
N ASN A 375 -15.57 -6.97 14.29
CA ASN A 375 -15.98 -7.59 15.55
C ASN A 375 -14.83 -8.10 16.43
N TRP A 376 -13.61 -8.23 15.91
CA TRP A 376 -12.44 -8.71 16.65
C TRP A 376 -12.04 -7.80 17.81
N ALA A 377 -12.36 -6.52 17.72
CA ALA A 377 -12.19 -5.53 18.78
C ALA A 377 -13.44 -4.62 18.86
N THR A 378 -13.74 -4.14 20.06
CA THR A 378 -14.89 -3.26 20.27
C THR A 378 -14.58 -1.80 19.93
N HIS A 379 -13.42 -1.30 20.35
CA HIS A 379 -12.93 0.07 20.13
C HIS A 379 -11.41 0.13 20.34
N VAL A 380 -10.80 1.27 20.06
CA VAL A 380 -9.43 1.58 20.44
C VAL A 380 -9.45 2.48 21.67
N ASP A 381 -8.76 2.08 22.73
CA ASP A 381 -8.57 2.93 23.92
C ASP A 381 -7.66 4.11 23.55
N MET A 382 -8.21 5.31 23.54
CA MET A 382 -7.48 6.52 23.11
C MET A 382 -6.33 6.93 24.05
N LYS A 383 -6.28 6.42 25.29
CA LYS A 383 -5.18 6.71 26.24
C LYS A 383 -3.98 5.82 25.99
N THR A 384 -4.24 4.56 25.68
CA THR A 384 -3.21 3.54 25.49
C THR A 384 -2.91 3.26 24.01
N GLY A 385 -3.79 3.70 23.10
CA GLY A 385 -3.74 3.39 21.68
C GLY A 385 -4.01 1.92 21.36
N ARG A 386 -4.49 1.12 22.31
CA ARG A 386 -4.66 -0.32 22.16
C ARG A 386 -6.10 -0.68 21.81
N PRO A 387 -6.33 -1.57 20.84
CA PRO A 387 -7.64 -2.15 20.60
C PRO A 387 -8.12 -2.97 21.81
N ALA A 388 -9.39 -2.81 22.17
CA ALA A 388 -10.07 -3.64 23.16
C ALA A 388 -10.56 -4.93 22.49
N VAL A 389 -9.72 -5.96 22.52
CA VAL A 389 -9.95 -7.26 21.85
C VAL A 389 -11.21 -7.92 22.38
N ASN A 390 -12.03 -8.47 21.48
CA ASN A 390 -13.16 -9.31 21.81
C ASN A 390 -12.68 -10.76 21.88
N GLU A 391 -12.58 -11.32 23.08
CA GLU A 391 -12.00 -12.65 23.33
C GLU A 391 -12.72 -13.79 22.59
N LYS A 392 -14.00 -13.60 22.22
CA LYS A 392 -14.72 -14.58 21.39
C LYS A 392 -14.03 -14.83 20.05
N TYR A 393 -13.42 -13.80 19.47
CA TYR A 393 -12.78 -13.84 18.16
C TYR A 393 -11.25 -13.89 18.25
N SER A 394 -10.70 -14.13 19.43
CA SER A 394 -9.26 -14.29 19.64
C SER A 394 -8.83 -15.71 19.30
N THR A 395 -7.95 -15.84 18.32
CA THR A 395 -7.36 -17.14 17.95
C THR A 395 -6.41 -17.65 19.03
N PHE A 396 -5.78 -16.75 19.79
CA PHE A 396 -4.96 -17.11 20.94
C PHE A 396 -5.77 -17.65 22.13
N ALA A 397 -6.89 -16.97 22.46
CA ALA A 397 -7.75 -17.40 23.58
C ALA A 397 -8.44 -18.74 23.28
N ASN A 398 -8.82 -18.97 22.03
CA ASN A 398 -9.45 -20.22 21.60
C ASN A 398 -8.41 -21.37 21.49
N GLY A 399 -7.14 -21.03 21.28
CA GLY A 399 -6.02 -21.98 21.27
C GLY A 399 -5.67 -22.55 19.90
N PRO A 400 -4.47 -23.13 19.76
CA PRO A 400 -4.06 -23.81 18.54
C PRO A 400 -4.95 -25.03 18.26
N ASP A 401 -5.00 -25.45 16.99
CA ASP A 401 -5.85 -26.55 16.48
C ASP A 401 -7.35 -26.37 16.81
N THR A 402 -7.77 -25.11 16.97
CA THR A 402 -9.16 -24.72 17.23
C THR A 402 -9.62 -23.70 16.23
N ASN A 403 -10.69 -24.02 15.50
CA ASN A 403 -11.26 -23.09 14.52
C ASN A 403 -12.02 -21.94 15.23
N SER A 404 -11.58 -20.73 15.03
CA SER A 404 -12.24 -19.51 15.50
C SER A 404 -13.15 -18.97 14.41
N GLU A 405 -14.47 -19.06 14.62
CA GLU A 405 -15.49 -18.79 13.61
C GLU A 405 -15.97 -17.33 13.63
N GLY A 406 -16.33 -16.80 12.47
CA GLY A 406 -17.05 -15.54 12.31
C GLY A 406 -16.24 -14.29 12.61
N ILE A 407 -14.93 -14.31 12.40
CA ILE A 407 -14.05 -13.15 12.60
C ILE A 407 -14.25 -12.16 11.46
N CYS A 408 -14.51 -10.91 11.77
CA CYS A 408 -14.65 -9.82 10.81
C CYS A 408 -13.75 -8.63 11.18
N PRO A 409 -12.97 -8.10 10.23
CA PRO A 409 -12.82 -8.56 8.85
C PRO A 409 -12.04 -9.87 8.76
N ALA A 410 -12.04 -10.46 7.56
CA ALA A 410 -11.10 -11.52 7.21
C ALA A 410 -9.65 -10.99 7.14
N ALA A 411 -8.68 -11.86 6.97
CA ALA A 411 -7.27 -11.48 6.75
C ALA A 411 -7.05 -10.59 5.52
N LEU A 412 -7.94 -10.67 4.50
CA LEU A 412 -8.00 -9.67 3.41
C LEU A 412 -8.26 -8.25 3.90
N GLY A 413 -8.71 -8.09 5.14
CA GLY A 413 -9.00 -6.81 5.77
C GLY A 413 -10.24 -6.10 5.25
N THR A 414 -10.65 -5.06 5.96
CA THR A 414 -11.65 -4.10 5.46
C THR A 414 -11.10 -3.32 4.27
N LYS A 415 -9.78 -3.21 4.15
CA LYS A 415 -9.02 -2.68 3.02
C LYS A 415 -7.64 -3.33 3.03
N ASP A 416 -7.08 -3.59 1.87
CA ASP A 416 -5.70 -4.07 1.71
C ASP A 416 -4.82 -3.01 1.03
N GLN A 417 -4.05 -3.39 0.04
CA GLN A 417 -3.08 -2.55 -0.68
C GLN A 417 -3.71 -1.42 -1.51
N GLN A 418 -4.94 -1.54 -1.93
CA GLN A 418 -5.61 -0.56 -2.78
C GLN A 418 -5.69 0.82 -2.10
N PRO A 419 -5.04 1.87 -2.64
CA PRO A 419 -4.98 3.15 -1.95
C PRO A 419 -6.29 3.92 -2.02
N ALA A 420 -6.64 4.57 -0.91
CA ALA A 420 -7.71 5.57 -0.85
C ALA A 420 -7.26 6.89 -1.49
N SER A 421 -8.20 7.81 -1.67
CA SER A 421 -7.94 9.17 -2.13
C SER A 421 -8.47 10.20 -1.15
N PHE A 422 -7.78 11.32 -0.98
CA PHE A 422 -8.25 12.47 -0.19
C PHE A 422 -8.51 13.66 -1.10
N SER A 423 -9.71 14.25 -1.01
CA SER A 423 -10.03 15.48 -1.73
C SER A 423 -9.96 16.70 -0.79
N PRO A 424 -9.10 17.68 -1.09
CA PRO A 424 -9.06 18.93 -0.34
C PRO A 424 -10.33 19.78 -0.54
N ASP A 425 -11.08 19.56 -1.63
CA ASP A 425 -12.29 20.30 -1.94
C ASP A 425 -13.46 19.92 -1.03
N THR A 426 -13.52 18.66 -0.61
CA THR A 426 -14.57 18.13 0.28
C THR A 426 -14.10 17.91 1.72
N GLY A 427 -12.78 17.80 1.93
CA GLY A 427 -12.19 17.39 3.21
C GLY A 427 -12.42 15.91 3.54
N LEU A 428 -12.89 15.10 2.57
CA LEU A 428 -13.24 13.70 2.77
C LEU A 428 -12.23 12.75 2.11
N PHE A 429 -12.19 11.55 2.66
CA PHE A 429 -11.44 10.41 2.11
C PHE A 429 -12.40 9.49 1.36
N TYR A 430 -11.97 9.02 0.18
CA TYR A 430 -12.72 8.11 -0.69
C TYR A 430 -12.01 6.78 -0.68
N VAL A 431 -12.66 5.78 -0.07
CA VAL A 431 -11.99 4.55 0.37
C VAL A 431 -12.62 3.33 -0.27
N PRO A 432 -11.86 2.54 -1.05
CA PRO A 432 -12.28 1.23 -1.48
C PRO A 432 -12.23 0.25 -0.30
N THR A 433 -13.30 -0.52 -0.06
CA THR A 433 -13.40 -1.40 1.10
C THR A 433 -13.91 -2.79 0.77
N ASN A 434 -13.65 -3.73 1.68
CA ASN A 434 -14.05 -5.13 1.63
C ASN A 434 -14.97 -5.46 2.79
N HIS A 435 -15.99 -6.31 2.55
CA HIS A 435 -16.90 -6.87 3.56
C HIS A 435 -16.82 -8.39 3.55
N ILE A 436 -15.78 -8.94 4.11
CA ILE A 436 -15.46 -10.36 4.12
C ILE A 436 -15.10 -10.75 5.56
N CYS A 437 -15.61 -11.87 6.01
CA CYS A 437 -15.29 -12.49 7.30
C CYS A 437 -14.55 -13.82 7.08
N MET A 438 -14.02 -14.38 8.16
CA MET A 438 -13.27 -15.63 8.10
C MET A 438 -13.52 -16.52 9.29
N ASP A 439 -13.22 -17.80 9.08
CA ASP A 439 -12.86 -18.73 10.13
C ASP A 439 -11.36 -18.97 10.07
N TYR A 440 -10.73 -19.17 11.22
CA TYR A 440 -9.28 -19.18 11.36
C TYR A 440 -8.85 -20.23 12.37
N GLU A 441 -8.04 -21.20 11.91
CA GLU A 441 -7.49 -22.26 12.74
C GLU A 441 -5.96 -22.19 12.74
N PRO A 442 -5.32 -21.73 13.84
CA PRO A 442 -3.87 -21.71 13.97
C PRO A 442 -3.33 -23.11 14.30
N PHE A 443 -2.18 -23.46 13.76
CA PHE A 443 -1.47 -24.70 14.05
C PHE A 443 0.04 -24.47 14.18
N GLU A 444 0.74 -25.42 14.79
CA GLU A 444 2.19 -25.33 14.94
C GLU A 444 2.91 -25.57 13.61
N VAL A 445 3.91 -24.75 13.32
CA VAL A 445 4.75 -24.85 12.12
C VAL A 445 6.22 -24.65 12.48
N ALA A 446 7.10 -25.45 11.88
CA ALA A 446 8.54 -25.30 12.01
C ALA A 446 9.11 -24.38 10.91
N TYR A 447 10.03 -23.50 11.29
CA TYR A 447 10.71 -22.65 10.32
C TYR A 447 11.73 -23.42 9.48
N SER A 448 11.68 -23.20 8.18
CA SER A 448 12.71 -23.59 7.23
C SER A 448 12.82 -22.50 6.17
N ALA A 449 14.03 -21.98 5.93
CA ALA A 449 14.24 -20.88 4.99
C ALA A 449 13.71 -21.21 3.58
N GLY A 450 12.94 -20.30 3.00
CA GLY A 450 12.32 -20.47 1.68
C GLY A 450 11.12 -21.42 1.64
N GLN A 451 10.66 -21.89 2.80
CA GLN A 451 9.43 -22.68 2.93
C GLN A 451 8.34 -21.85 3.62
N PRO A 452 7.04 -22.12 3.34
CA PRO A 452 5.94 -21.46 4.02
C PRO A 452 6.03 -21.58 5.54
N TYR A 453 5.95 -20.45 6.22
CA TYR A 453 5.97 -20.32 7.68
C TYR A 453 4.69 -19.63 8.16
N VAL A 454 3.55 -20.06 7.64
CA VAL A 454 2.23 -19.48 7.94
C VAL A 454 1.69 -19.96 9.28
N GLY A 455 1.41 -21.23 9.44
CA GLY A 455 0.89 -21.80 10.69
C GLY A 455 -0.60 -21.50 10.93
N ALA A 456 -1.39 -21.37 9.87
CA ALA A 456 -2.84 -21.24 9.97
C ALA A 456 -3.55 -21.73 8.70
N THR A 457 -4.79 -22.20 8.86
CA THR A 457 -5.74 -22.45 7.78
C THR A 457 -6.91 -21.49 7.92
N LEU A 458 -7.33 -20.89 6.81
CA LEU A 458 -8.40 -19.92 6.76
C LEU A 458 -9.51 -20.35 5.80
N SER A 459 -10.75 -19.99 6.13
CA SER A 459 -11.90 -19.95 5.22
C SER A 459 -12.43 -18.53 5.18
N MET A 460 -12.70 -17.99 3.99
CA MET A 460 -13.23 -16.64 3.84
C MET A 460 -14.57 -16.67 3.11
N TYR A 461 -15.48 -15.81 3.54
CA TYR A 461 -16.84 -15.72 3.03
C TYR A 461 -17.41 -14.30 3.22
N PRO A 462 -18.51 -13.94 2.47
CA PRO A 462 -19.14 -12.63 2.61
C PRO A 462 -19.56 -12.35 4.06
N ALA A 463 -19.31 -11.13 4.54
CA ALA A 463 -19.74 -10.71 5.87
C ALA A 463 -21.26 -10.82 6.04
N PRO A 464 -21.77 -11.24 7.19
CA PRO A 464 -23.20 -11.18 7.49
C PRO A 464 -23.73 -9.76 7.34
N ASN A 465 -24.91 -9.61 6.73
CA ASN A 465 -25.53 -8.29 6.50
C ASN A 465 -24.71 -7.31 5.68
N SER A 466 -23.95 -7.80 4.71
CA SER A 466 -23.07 -7.02 3.84
C SER A 466 -23.81 -6.05 2.89
N HIS A 467 -25.03 -5.66 3.18
CA HIS A 467 -25.85 -4.70 2.42
C HIS A 467 -25.87 -4.88 0.89
N GLY A 468 -25.72 -6.13 0.44
CA GLY A 468 -25.84 -6.49 -0.98
C GLY A 468 -24.52 -6.81 -1.67
N GLY A 469 -23.37 -6.89 -0.97
CA GLY A 469 -22.12 -7.26 -1.60
C GLY A 469 -20.94 -7.42 -0.65
N MET A 470 -19.82 -7.87 -1.20
CA MET A 470 -18.56 -8.08 -0.47
C MET A 470 -17.66 -6.83 -0.47
N GLY A 471 -18.08 -5.73 -1.07
CA GLY A 471 -17.33 -4.49 -1.13
C GLY A 471 -18.18 -3.25 -1.00
N ASN A 472 -17.52 -2.16 -0.63
CA ASN A 472 -18.10 -0.83 -0.68
C ASN A 472 -17.07 0.18 -1.19
N PHE A 473 -17.57 1.24 -1.81
CA PHE A 473 -16.81 2.48 -1.97
C PHE A 473 -17.44 3.54 -1.07
N ILE A 474 -16.68 4.07 -0.13
CA ILE A 474 -17.21 4.99 0.89
C ILE A 474 -16.55 6.36 0.83
N ALA A 475 -17.30 7.41 1.22
CA ALA A 475 -16.72 8.68 1.65
C ALA A 475 -16.66 8.71 3.17
N TYR A 476 -15.51 9.09 3.70
CA TYR A 476 -15.23 9.04 5.13
C TYR A 476 -14.68 10.37 5.65
N ASP A 477 -15.23 10.83 6.76
CA ASP A 477 -14.74 11.99 7.51
C ASP A 477 -13.80 11.51 8.62
N ALA A 478 -12.47 11.66 8.42
CA ALA A 478 -11.47 11.19 9.36
C ALA A 478 -11.30 12.10 10.60
N ALA A 479 -11.84 13.31 10.55
CA ALA A 479 -11.85 14.21 11.70
C ALA A 479 -12.97 13.86 12.69
N GLU A 480 -14.12 13.44 12.14
CA GLU A 480 -15.30 13.04 12.93
C GLU A 480 -15.36 11.51 13.15
N GLY A 481 -14.54 10.73 12.43
CA GLY A 481 -14.51 9.28 12.56
C GLY A 481 -15.78 8.59 12.04
N LYS A 482 -16.34 9.03 10.90
CA LYS A 482 -17.61 8.51 10.40
C LYS A 482 -17.69 8.37 8.88
N ILE A 483 -18.48 7.37 8.43
CA ILE A 483 -18.88 7.22 7.04
C ILE A 483 -19.91 8.30 6.70
N VAL A 484 -19.68 9.05 5.61
CA VAL A 484 -20.59 10.08 5.10
C VAL A 484 -21.61 9.46 4.15
N TRP A 485 -21.14 8.63 3.22
CA TRP A 485 -21.96 7.81 2.35
C TRP A 485 -21.25 6.51 1.96
N SER A 486 -22.00 5.54 1.48
CA SER A 486 -21.52 4.21 1.12
C SER A 486 -22.21 3.73 -0.15
N LYS A 487 -21.43 3.16 -1.09
CA LYS A 487 -21.91 2.54 -2.31
C LYS A 487 -21.47 1.08 -2.33
N PRO A 488 -22.41 0.11 -2.18
CA PRO A 488 -22.07 -1.31 -2.19
C PRO A 488 -21.67 -1.78 -3.60
N GLU A 489 -20.75 -2.75 -3.64
CA GLU A 489 -20.33 -3.51 -4.80
C GLU A 489 -20.44 -5.02 -4.55
N ALA A 490 -20.66 -5.81 -5.59
CA ALA A 490 -20.89 -7.25 -5.47
C ALA A 490 -19.69 -8.01 -4.89
N PHE A 491 -18.47 -7.62 -5.28
CA PHE A 491 -17.21 -8.17 -4.81
C PHE A 491 -16.40 -7.10 -4.06
N ALA A 492 -15.31 -7.52 -3.40
CA ALA A 492 -14.36 -6.61 -2.80
C ALA A 492 -13.93 -5.50 -3.77
N VAL A 493 -13.78 -4.26 -3.29
CA VAL A 493 -13.24 -3.16 -4.12
C VAL A 493 -11.73 -3.12 -3.92
N TRP A 494 -10.99 -3.74 -4.84
CA TRP A 494 -9.53 -3.97 -4.73
C TRP A 494 -8.69 -3.02 -5.58
N SER A 495 -9.29 -1.97 -6.12
CA SER A 495 -8.66 -0.96 -6.98
C SER A 495 -8.44 0.34 -6.24
N GLY A 496 -7.29 0.99 -6.48
CA GLY A 496 -7.00 2.31 -5.91
C GLY A 496 -7.93 3.40 -6.45
N ALA A 497 -8.39 4.26 -5.54
CA ALA A 497 -9.26 5.39 -5.83
C ALA A 497 -8.52 6.57 -6.45
N LEU A 498 -9.22 7.38 -7.22
CA LEU A 498 -8.80 8.68 -7.74
C LEU A 498 -9.91 9.69 -7.51
N THR A 499 -9.59 10.87 -7.00
CA THR A 499 -10.52 12.01 -6.96
C THR A 499 -10.02 13.17 -7.79
N THR A 500 -10.95 13.94 -8.37
CA THR A 500 -10.61 15.11 -9.19
C THR A 500 -11.40 16.35 -8.77
N LYS A 501 -10.88 17.52 -9.08
CA LYS A 501 -11.57 18.80 -8.88
C LYS A 501 -12.89 18.88 -9.66
N GLY A 502 -13.07 18.05 -10.70
CA GLY A 502 -14.34 17.90 -11.40
C GLY A 502 -15.48 17.32 -10.56
N GLY A 503 -15.23 16.99 -9.28
CA GLY A 503 -16.22 16.45 -8.34
C GLY A 503 -16.50 14.96 -8.54
N VAL A 504 -15.62 14.25 -9.22
CA VAL A 504 -15.77 12.83 -9.57
C VAL A 504 -14.73 11.99 -8.85
N ALA A 505 -15.16 10.89 -8.25
CA ALA A 505 -14.29 9.83 -7.76
C ALA A 505 -14.35 8.60 -8.67
N PHE A 506 -13.19 8.01 -8.97
CA PHE A 506 -13.04 6.82 -9.82
C PHE A 506 -12.47 5.66 -9.03
N TYR A 507 -12.92 4.45 -9.35
CA TYR A 507 -12.36 3.18 -8.88
C TYR A 507 -12.67 2.05 -9.85
N GLY A 508 -12.04 0.90 -9.66
CA GLY A 508 -12.31 -0.31 -10.43
C GLY A 508 -12.99 -1.39 -9.59
N THR A 509 -13.66 -2.34 -10.23
CA THR A 509 -14.25 -3.51 -9.59
C THR A 509 -13.56 -4.80 -10.01
N LEU A 510 -13.68 -5.86 -9.21
CA LEU A 510 -13.10 -7.18 -9.54
C LEU A 510 -13.75 -7.79 -10.77
N GLU A 511 -15.02 -7.47 -11.07
CA GLU A 511 -15.65 -7.89 -12.31
C GLU A 511 -15.07 -7.19 -13.55
N GLY A 512 -14.36 -6.08 -13.36
CA GLY A 512 -13.70 -5.32 -14.42
C GLY A 512 -14.42 -4.05 -14.85
N PHE A 513 -15.25 -3.46 -14.00
CA PHE A 513 -15.85 -2.16 -14.30
C PHE A 513 -14.98 -1.02 -13.80
N LEU A 514 -14.65 -0.08 -14.69
CA LEU A 514 -14.27 1.27 -14.28
C LEU A 514 -15.54 2.02 -13.89
N VAL A 515 -15.59 2.52 -12.67
CA VAL A 515 -16.75 3.21 -12.10
C VAL A 515 -16.37 4.64 -11.78
N ALA A 516 -17.27 5.59 -12.08
CA ALA A 516 -17.18 6.98 -11.65
C ALA A 516 -18.42 7.35 -10.83
N VAL A 517 -18.23 8.00 -9.70
CA VAL A 517 -19.30 8.44 -8.81
C VAL A 517 -19.19 9.93 -8.50
N ASP A 518 -20.32 10.56 -8.22
CA ASP A 518 -20.36 11.91 -7.66
C ASP A 518 -19.74 11.88 -6.23
N MET A 519 -18.75 12.71 -5.99
CA MET A 519 -18.07 12.77 -4.68
C MET A 519 -18.99 13.23 -3.56
N LYS A 520 -20.08 13.91 -3.87
CA LYS A 520 -21.01 14.48 -2.90
C LYS A 520 -21.88 13.41 -2.21
N ASP A 521 -22.37 12.43 -2.98
CA ASP A 521 -23.39 11.50 -2.50
C ASP A 521 -23.17 10.04 -2.94
N GLY A 522 -22.09 9.75 -3.69
CA GLY A 522 -21.77 8.41 -4.16
C GLY A 522 -22.63 7.92 -5.33
N LYS A 523 -23.45 8.80 -5.93
CA LYS A 523 -24.26 8.44 -7.08
C LYS A 523 -23.38 8.02 -8.26
N GLU A 524 -23.67 6.83 -8.82
CA GLU A 524 -22.97 6.37 -10.02
C GLU A 524 -23.30 7.25 -11.22
N LEU A 525 -22.26 7.77 -11.87
CA LEU A 525 -22.32 8.62 -13.04
C LEU A 525 -21.88 7.91 -14.32
N TYR A 526 -21.00 6.91 -14.19
CA TYR A 526 -20.43 6.19 -15.31
C TYR A 526 -19.97 4.79 -14.87
N ARG A 527 -20.14 3.81 -15.76
CA ARG A 527 -19.65 2.44 -15.61
C ARG A 527 -19.26 1.88 -16.96
N PHE A 528 -18.03 1.37 -17.08
CA PHE A 528 -17.50 0.80 -18.31
C PHE A 528 -16.82 -0.55 -18.03
N LYS A 529 -17.19 -1.58 -18.79
CA LYS A 529 -16.60 -2.92 -18.66
C LYS A 529 -15.30 -3.00 -19.43
N THR A 530 -14.19 -3.20 -18.71
CA THR A 530 -12.85 -3.50 -19.26
C THR A 530 -12.70 -5.00 -19.54
N PRO A 531 -11.66 -5.42 -20.26
CA PRO A 531 -11.48 -6.84 -20.62
C PRO A 531 -11.26 -7.81 -19.45
N SER A 532 -10.78 -7.32 -18.30
CA SER A 532 -10.48 -8.13 -17.11
C SER A 532 -10.83 -7.38 -15.83
N GLY A 533 -10.79 -8.06 -14.69
CA GLY A 533 -10.95 -7.44 -13.38
C GLY A 533 -9.92 -6.35 -13.12
N ILE A 534 -10.30 -5.33 -12.36
CA ILE A 534 -9.45 -4.18 -12.06
C ILE A 534 -9.02 -4.28 -10.60
N ILE A 535 -7.71 -4.46 -10.38
CA ILE A 535 -7.03 -4.38 -9.09
C ILE A 535 -5.93 -3.30 -9.09
N GLY A 536 -5.76 -2.64 -10.23
CA GLY A 536 -4.83 -1.53 -10.43
C GLY A 536 -5.41 -0.18 -10.00
N ASN A 537 -4.57 0.84 -10.03
CA ASN A 537 -4.92 2.20 -9.64
C ASN A 537 -5.41 3.00 -10.84
N VAL A 538 -6.50 3.76 -10.66
CA VAL A 538 -6.98 4.70 -11.67
C VAL A 538 -6.15 5.98 -11.62
N ASN A 539 -5.65 6.46 -12.76
CA ASN A 539 -4.82 7.65 -12.87
C ASN A 539 -5.40 8.64 -13.88
N THR A 540 -4.99 9.90 -13.80
CA THR A 540 -5.42 10.95 -14.74
C THR A 540 -4.25 11.85 -15.14
N PHE A 541 -4.29 12.36 -16.36
CA PHE A 541 -3.27 13.23 -16.94
C PHE A 541 -3.85 14.07 -18.08
N VAL A 542 -3.06 14.99 -18.64
CA VAL A 542 -3.44 15.77 -19.82
C VAL A 542 -2.51 15.41 -20.98
N ALA A 543 -3.10 15.12 -22.14
CA ALA A 543 -2.40 15.01 -23.41
C ALA A 543 -3.21 15.71 -24.51
N ASP A 544 -2.55 16.38 -25.44
CA ASP A 544 -3.17 17.17 -26.51
C ASP A 544 -4.25 18.15 -26.00
N GLY A 545 -4.03 18.72 -24.80
CA GLY A 545 -4.95 19.65 -24.16
C GLY A 545 -6.20 19.02 -23.57
N LYS A 546 -6.35 17.70 -23.59
CA LYS A 546 -7.48 16.95 -23.07
C LYS A 546 -7.11 16.14 -21.82
N GLN A 547 -8.01 16.11 -20.85
CA GLN A 547 -7.90 15.22 -19.70
C GLN A 547 -8.20 13.78 -20.09
N HIS A 548 -7.37 12.86 -19.61
CA HIS A 548 -7.49 11.42 -19.80
C HIS A 548 -7.59 10.70 -18.46
N ILE A 549 -8.26 9.56 -18.48
CA ILE A 549 -8.27 8.57 -17.38
C ILE A 549 -7.60 7.30 -17.88
N ALA A 550 -6.69 6.74 -17.10
CA ALA A 550 -6.01 5.50 -17.45
C ALA A 550 -6.15 4.46 -16.33
N VAL A 551 -6.34 3.20 -16.71
CA VAL A 551 -6.43 2.08 -15.77
C VAL A 551 -5.87 0.81 -16.40
N LEU A 552 -5.15 0.01 -15.58
CA LEU A 552 -4.75 -1.36 -15.91
C LEU A 552 -5.87 -2.32 -15.46
N SER A 553 -6.27 -3.24 -16.34
CA SER A 553 -7.17 -4.35 -16.03
C SER A 553 -6.44 -5.68 -16.24
N GLY A 554 -6.38 -6.47 -15.19
CA GLY A 554 -5.79 -7.79 -15.12
C GLY A 554 -6.08 -8.36 -13.74
N ILE A 555 -7.01 -9.34 -13.67
CA ILE A 555 -7.43 -9.95 -12.41
C ILE A 555 -6.30 -10.79 -11.82
N GLY A 556 -6.15 -10.73 -10.51
CA GLY A 556 -5.17 -11.44 -9.70
C GLY A 556 -5.05 -10.76 -8.34
N GLY A 557 -3.84 -10.72 -7.79
CA GLY A 557 -3.62 -10.36 -6.40
C GLY A 557 -4.30 -11.36 -5.47
N TRP A 558 -4.29 -11.11 -4.17
CA TRP A 558 -4.88 -12.06 -3.24
C TRP A 558 -6.38 -12.26 -3.46
N ALA A 559 -7.14 -11.19 -3.70
CA ALA A 559 -8.57 -11.29 -3.97
C ALA A 559 -8.91 -12.09 -5.25
N GLY A 560 -8.05 -12.05 -6.26
CA GLY A 560 -8.22 -12.74 -7.54
C GLY A 560 -7.40 -14.02 -7.71
N ILE A 561 -6.74 -14.52 -6.66
CA ILE A 561 -5.77 -15.63 -6.76
C ILE A 561 -6.38 -16.92 -7.33
N GLY A 562 -7.64 -17.18 -7.06
CA GLY A 562 -8.34 -18.35 -7.63
C GLY A 562 -8.28 -18.37 -9.14
N LEU A 563 -8.56 -17.25 -9.81
CA LEU A 563 -8.45 -17.12 -11.26
C LEU A 563 -6.99 -17.08 -11.72
N ALA A 564 -6.17 -16.25 -11.07
CA ALA A 564 -4.78 -16.02 -11.46
C ALA A 564 -3.93 -17.29 -11.41
N ALA A 565 -4.13 -18.16 -10.42
CA ALA A 565 -3.38 -19.39 -10.23
C ALA A 565 -4.18 -20.67 -10.57
N GLY A 566 -5.43 -20.55 -11.05
CA GLY A 566 -6.28 -21.68 -11.40
C GLY A 566 -6.68 -22.55 -10.19
N LEU A 567 -6.88 -21.93 -9.01
CA LEU A 567 -7.23 -22.60 -7.78
C LEU A 567 -8.76 -22.72 -7.62
N ASN A 568 -9.25 -23.88 -7.18
CA ASN A 568 -10.68 -24.14 -7.03
C ASN A 568 -11.07 -24.61 -5.61
N ASP A 569 -10.11 -24.99 -4.77
CA ASP A 569 -10.37 -25.33 -3.39
C ASP A 569 -10.71 -24.06 -2.60
N PRO A 570 -11.84 -23.98 -1.89
CA PRO A 570 -12.23 -22.80 -1.10
C PRO A 570 -11.19 -22.39 -0.05
N HIS A 571 -10.40 -23.32 0.46
CA HIS A 571 -9.35 -23.05 1.44
C HIS A 571 -8.01 -22.65 0.80
N ALA A 572 -7.87 -22.81 -0.53
CA ALA A 572 -6.67 -22.40 -1.24
C ALA A 572 -6.51 -20.86 -1.25
N GLY A 573 -5.28 -20.42 -1.52
CA GLY A 573 -4.96 -18.98 -1.47
C GLY A 573 -5.25 -18.38 -0.09
N LEU A 574 -4.98 -19.14 0.97
CA LEU A 574 -5.25 -18.74 2.36
C LEU A 574 -6.73 -18.31 2.57
N GLY A 575 -7.66 -19.07 1.97
CA GLY A 575 -9.10 -18.87 2.09
C GLY A 575 -9.73 -17.88 1.11
N ALA A 576 -8.95 -17.07 0.39
CA ALA A 576 -9.50 -16.05 -0.52
C ALA A 576 -10.28 -16.63 -1.71
N VAL A 577 -9.94 -17.86 -2.15
CA VAL A 577 -10.67 -18.55 -3.23
C VAL A 577 -12.13 -18.78 -2.86
N GLY A 578 -12.43 -19.12 -1.60
CA GLY A 578 -13.79 -19.32 -1.11
C GLY A 578 -14.62 -18.05 -1.17
N ALA A 579 -14.07 -16.91 -0.74
CA ALA A 579 -14.76 -15.63 -0.76
C ALA A 579 -15.18 -15.21 -2.19
N HIS A 580 -14.33 -15.46 -3.18
CA HIS A 580 -14.53 -14.99 -4.56
C HIS A 580 -14.82 -16.12 -5.55
N ALA A 581 -15.36 -17.27 -5.10
CA ALA A 581 -15.59 -18.46 -5.91
C ALA A 581 -16.43 -18.21 -7.19
N SER A 582 -17.37 -17.26 -7.14
CA SER A 582 -18.22 -16.93 -8.30
C SER A 582 -17.59 -15.92 -9.27
N LEU A 583 -16.44 -15.33 -8.96
CA LEU A 583 -15.85 -14.24 -9.74
C LEU A 583 -15.55 -14.65 -11.20
N GLY A 584 -15.19 -15.91 -11.45
CA GLY A 584 -14.96 -16.45 -12.79
C GLY A 584 -16.18 -16.45 -13.72
N GLN A 585 -17.39 -16.19 -13.19
CA GLN A 585 -18.59 -16.01 -14.01
C GLN A 585 -18.67 -14.59 -14.60
N TYR A 586 -17.89 -13.65 -14.10
CA TYR A 586 -17.96 -12.23 -14.45
C TYR A 586 -16.73 -11.71 -15.19
N THR A 587 -15.56 -12.31 -14.96
CA THR A 587 -14.29 -11.87 -15.53
C THR A 587 -13.36 -13.03 -15.81
N ASN A 588 -12.28 -12.75 -16.56
CA ASN A 588 -11.23 -13.71 -16.89
C ASN A 588 -9.87 -13.02 -16.83
N LEU A 589 -8.80 -13.79 -16.95
CA LEU A 589 -7.43 -13.28 -16.99
C LEU A 589 -7.24 -12.22 -18.07
N GLY A 590 -6.41 -11.23 -17.82
CA GLY A 590 -6.11 -10.14 -18.74
C GLY A 590 -4.82 -9.42 -18.33
N GLY A 591 -4.51 -8.40 -19.09
CA GLY A 591 -3.39 -7.50 -18.88
C GLY A 591 -3.49 -6.37 -19.90
N VAL A 592 -4.44 -5.46 -19.68
CA VAL A 592 -4.76 -4.40 -20.65
C VAL A 592 -4.77 -3.04 -19.97
N LEU A 593 -3.97 -2.13 -20.48
CA LEU A 593 -4.11 -0.70 -20.23
C LEU A 593 -5.25 -0.16 -21.10
N THR A 594 -6.18 0.57 -20.49
CA THR A 594 -7.23 1.30 -21.21
C THR A 594 -7.15 2.78 -20.85
N VAL A 595 -7.12 3.63 -21.86
CA VAL A 595 -7.07 5.09 -21.74
C VAL A 595 -8.38 5.67 -22.28
N PHE A 596 -9.00 6.53 -21.49
CA PHE A 596 -10.29 7.16 -21.78
C PHE A 596 -10.15 8.66 -21.92
N THR A 597 -10.98 9.27 -22.74
CA THR A 597 -11.13 10.73 -22.87
C THR A 597 -12.56 11.11 -23.23
N LEU A 598 -12.88 12.40 -23.15
CA LEU A 598 -14.14 12.92 -23.66
C LEU A 598 -14.11 12.97 -25.20
N PRO A 599 -15.25 12.83 -25.90
CA PRO A 599 -15.35 13.08 -27.33
C PRO A 599 -14.95 14.54 -27.68
N ASP A 600 -14.64 14.76 -28.97
CA ASP A 600 -14.38 16.10 -29.54
C ASP A 600 -15.65 16.95 -29.51
#